data_1a1e2829bfd38dc6ede1bef03950517a
#
_entry.id   1a1e2829bfd38dc6ede1bef03950517a
#
_cell.length_a   1.000
_cell.length_b   1.000
_cell.length_c   1.000
_cell.angle_alpha   90.00
_cell.angle_beta   90.00
_cell.angle_gamma   90.00
#
_symmetry.space_group_name_H-M   'P 1'
#
loop_
_entity.id
_entity.type
_entity.pdbx_description
1 polymer ?
#
loop_
_entity_poly.entity_id
_entity_poly.type
_entity_poly.pdbx_seq_one_letter_code
_entity_poly.pdbx_strand_id
1 'polypeptide(L)'
;FISAKNNENIDKLKDELIKSLEQDEEDKPIVGDLLPYGSNVVLVVPIDSEAPKGRIILPQVQVIRDCLDHGIKTYVVRDTELEDALKEIKNIDLVITDSQAFKEVDKIVPKEINLTSFSILFARQKGELSDFLEGANKLKNLKPGNKILICESCTHNVSHEDIGRVKIPRMLTKIAGGELNLEYKVGYDFNEDVEKYDMVIHCGAC
;
A
#
# COMPACT_ATOMS: atom_id res chain seq x y z
N PHE A 1 -0.91 14.50 -33.52
CA PHE A 1 0.08 13.72 -34.29
C PHE A 1 1.49 14.19 -33.94
N ILE A 2 2.40 13.25 -33.68
CA ILE A 2 3.81 13.48 -33.31
C ILE A 2 4.66 12.53 -34.18
N SER A 3 5.78 13.00 -34.68
CA SER A 3 6.74 12.17 -35.37
C SER A 3 8.16 12.38 -34.82
N ALA A 4 8.63 11.43 -34.00
CA ALA A 4 9.99 11.45 -33.48
C ALA A 4 11.03 11.35 -34.63
N LYS A 5 10.71 10.61 -35.71
CA LYS A 5 11.60 10.46 -36.87
C LYS A 5 11.83 11.77 -37.61
N ASN A 6 10.78 12.62 -37.73
CA ASN A 6 10.83 13.86 -38.49
C ASN A 6 10.96 15.09 -37.57
N ASN A 7 11.07 14.89 -36.25
CA ASN A 7 11.08 15.94 -35.26
C ASN A 7 9.82 16.86 -35.31
N GLU A 8 8.67 16.28 -35.66
CA GLU A 8 7.44 17.02 -35.90
C GLU A 8 6.61 17.07 -34.64
N ASN A 9 6.24 18.28 -34.17
CA ASN A 9 5.47 18.56 -32.97
C ASN A 9 6.10 18.06 -31.66
N ILE A 10 7.40 17.80 -31.60
CA ILE A 10 8.09 17.35 -30.39
C ILE A 10 8.11 18.46 -29.32
N ASP A 11 8.33 19.71 -29.73
CA ASP A 11 8.34 20.82 -28.76
C ASP A 11 6.94 21.07 -28.17
N LYS A 12 5.88 20.97 -28.98
CA LYS A 12 4.50 21.02 -28.47
C LYS A 12 4.21 19.91 -27.48
N LEU A 13 4.71 18.68 -27.70
CA LEU A 13 4.60 17.60 -26.75
C LEU A 13 5.29 17.93 -25.41
N LYS A 14 6.50 18.48 -25.48
CA LYS A 14 7.23 18.90 -24.27
C LYS A 14 6.47 19.97 -23.50
N ASP A 15 5.96 20.99 -24.20
CA ASP A 15 5.18 22.06 -23.57
C ASP A 15 3.91 21.54 -22.89
N GLU A 16 3.19 20.61 -23.53
CA GLU A 16 2.00 20.00 -22.92
C GLU A 16 2.34 19.08 -21.73
N LEU A 17 3.46 18.34 -21.81
CA LEU A 17 3.96 17.56 -20.67
C LEU A 17 4.35 18.43 -19.49
N ILE A 18 5.07 19.56 -19.74
CA ILE A 18 5.44 20.51 -18.69
C ILE A 18 4.19 21.08 -18.02
N LYS A 19 3.20 21.54 -18.81
CA LYS A 19 1.92 22.03 -18.25
C LYS A 19 1.18 21.00 -17.43
N SER A 20 1.20 19.73 -17.85
CA SER A 20 0.56 18.64 -17.10
C SER A 20 1.27 18.38 -15.78
N LEU A 21 2.61 18.45 -15.75
CA LEU A 21 3.42 18.27 -14.55
C LEU A 21 3.27 19.43 -13.55
N GLU A 22 3.05 20.65 -14.03
CA GLU A 22 2.81 21.83 -13.16
C GLU A 22 1.44 21.77 -12.45
N GLN A 23 0.55 20.86 -12.84
CA GLN A 23 -0.76 20.64 -12.23
C GLN A 23 -0.77 19.49 -11.21
N ASP A 24 0.37 18.79 -11.04
CA ASP A 24 0.46 17.76 -10.00
C ASP A 24 0.37 18.47 -8.63
N GLU A 25 -0.68 18.17 -7.89
CA GLU A 25 -0.79 18.52 -6.47
C GLU A 25 0.46 17.99 -5.75
N GLU A 26 1.02 18.76 -4.82
CA GLU A 26 2.12 18.30 -3.99
C GLU A 26 1.75 16.93 -3.38
N ASP A 27 2.52 15.90 -3.70
CA ASP A 27 2.27 14.55 -3.20
C ASP A 27 2.22 14.58 -1.66
N LYS A 28 1.09 14.17 -1.10
CA LYS A 28 0.93 14.07 0.35
C LYS A 28 2.03 13.17 0.93
N PRO A 29 2.78 13.63 1.95
CA PRO A 29 3.80 12.80 2.56
C PRO A 29 3.25 11.47 3.07
N ILE A 30 4.07 10.43 3.07
CA ILE A 30 3.68 9.10 3.56
C ILE A 30 3.72 9.07 5.09
N VAL A 31 4.80 9.59 5.68
CA VAL A 31 5.09 9.62 7.12
C VAL A 31 5.47 11.01 7.59
N GLY A 32 6.05 11.82 6.70
CA GLY A 32 6.70 13.08 7.04
C GLY A 32 5.81 14.12 7.72
N ASP A 33 4.50 14.08 7.51
CA ASP A 33 3.52 14.93 8.17
C ASP A 33 2.95 14.32 9.47
N LEU A 34 3.28 13.07 9.77
CA LEU A 34 2.79 12.37 10.98
C LEU A 34 3.74 12.53 12.16
N LEU A 35 5.02 12.77 11.91
CA LEU A 35 6.07 12.76 12.92
C LEU A 35 6.93 14.02 12.83
N PRO A 36 7.37 14.55 13.98
CA PRO A 36 8.26 15.69 14.00
C PRO A 36 9.67 15.35 13.48
N TYR A 37 10.39 16.37 13.02
CA TYR A 37 11.80 16.25 12.66
C TYR A 37 12.63 15.63 13.81
N GLY A 38 13.48 14.69 13.46
CA GLY A 38 14.36 13.99 14.41
C GLY A 38 13.74 12.75 15.07
N SER A 39 12.48 12.42 14.79
CA SER A 39 11.83 11.18 15.24
C SER A 39 12.58 9.92 14.82
N ASN A 40 12.38 8.84 15.56
CA ASN A 40 12.95 7.53 15.29
C ASN A 40 11.87 6.55 14.82
N VAL A 41 12.04 6.01 13.62
CA VAL A 41 11.12 5.05 13.01
C VAL A 41 11.83 3.72 12.77
N VAL A 42 11.19 2.62 13.15
CA VAL A 42 11.68 1.25 12.86
C VAL A 42 10.81 0.65 11.76
N LEU A 43 11.45 0.29 10.65
CA LEU A 43 10.84 -0.44 9.55
C LEU A 43 11.13 -1.93 9.71
N VAL A 44 10.10 -2.72 9.91
CA VAL A 44 10.21 -4.18 10.02
C VAL A 44 9.92 -4.78 8.65
N VAL A 45 10.97 -5.28 8.01
CA VAL A 45 10.95 -5.81 6.64
C VAL A 45 11.24 -7.30 6.67
N PRO A 46 10.21 -8.15 6.60
CA PRO A 46 10.41 -9.59 6.49
C PRO A 46 11.18 -9.93 5.21
N ILE A 47 12.04 -10.93 5.28
CA ILE A 47 12.67 -11.47 4.07
C ILE A 47 11.70 -12.45 3.43
N ASP A 48 10.97 -11.97 2.46
CA ASP A 48 10.02 -12.75 1.67
C ASP A 48 10.75 -13.45 0.49
N SER A 49 10.36 -14.66 0.20
CA SER A 49 10.84 -15.42 -0.97
C SER A 49 10.38 -14.82 -2.31
N GLU A 50 9.34 -14.02 -2.29
CA GLU A 50 8.80 -13.33 -3.48
C GLU A 50 9.48 -11.98 -3.74
N ALA A 51 10.17 -11.41 -2.76
CA ALA A 51 10.94 -10.20 -2.96
C ALA A 51 12.15 -10.48 -3.87
N PRO A 52 12.42 -9.65 -4.88
CA PRO A 52 13.58 -9.85 -5.73
C PRO A 52 14.86 -9.86 -4.92
N LYS A 53 15.71 -10.89 -5.10
CA LYS A 53 16.98 -11.00 -4.38
C LYS A 53 17.82 -9.74 -4.51
N GLY A 54 18.27 -9.21 -3.37
CA GLY A 54 19.10 -7.99 -3.31
C GLY A 54 18.31 -6.68 -3.45
N ARG A 55 16.98 -6.71 -3.34
CA ARG A 55 16.13 -5.52 -3.37
C ARG A 55 15.11 -5.55 -2.24
N ILE A 56 14.70 -4.37 -1.82
CA ILE A 56 13.48 -4.16 -1.05
C ILE A 56 12.38 -3.66 -1.98
N ILE A 57 11.12 -3.87 -1.64
CA ILE A 57 9.99 -3.51 -2.50
C ILE A 57 9.75 -1.99 -2.51
N LEU A 58 9.12 -1.52 -3.56
CA LEU A 58 8.91 -0.09 -3.79
C LEU A 58 8.25 0.65 -2.61
N PRO A 59 7.20 0.16 -1.96
CA PRO A 59 6.62 0.82 -0.80
C PRO A 59 7.61 1.07 0.35
N GLN A 60 8.48 0.11 0.62
CA GLN A 60 9.50 0.25 1.66
C GLN A 60 10.54 1.32 1.29
N VAL A 61 10.98 1.34 0.02
CA VAL A 61 11.90 2.37 -0.50
C VAL A 61 11.28 3.76 -0.41
N GLN A 62 10.01 3.91 -0.78
CA GLN A 62 9.31 5.18 -0.75
C GLN A 62 9.17 5.72 0.67
N VAL A 63 8.84 4.87 1.65
CA VAL A 63 8.77 5.27 3.07
C VAL A 63 10.16 5.69 3.59
N ILE A 64 11.23 4.96 3.26
CA ILE A 64 12.60 5.36 3.63
C ILE A 64 12.92 6.73 3.04
N ARG A 65 12.59 6.96 1.79
CA ARG A 65 12.83 8.23 1.11
C ARG A 65 12.04 9.37 1.73
N ASP A 66 10.76 9.17 2.00
CA ASP A 66 9.91 10.16 2.66
C ASP A 66 10.44 10.53 4.06
N CYS A 67 10.86 9.53 4.84
CA CYS A 67 11.51 9.77 6.14
C CYS A 67 12.79 10.61 6.01
N LEU A 68 13.63 10.33 5.01
CA LEU A 68 14.86 11.10 4.77
C LEU A 68 14.55 12.55 4.39
N ASP A 69 13.58 12.77 3.52
CA ASP A 69 13.20 14.11 3.08
C ASP A 69 12.66 14.97 4.24
N HIS A 70 12.06 14.33 5.26
CA HIS A 70 11.53 15.01 6.45
C HIS A 70 12.43 14.94 7.68
N GLY A 71 13.68 14.45 7.54
CA GLY A 71 14.66 14.39 8.63
C GLY A 71 14.29 13.42 9.75
N ILE A 72 13.55 12.38 9.43
CA ILE A 72 13.18 11.28 10.32
C ILE A 72 14.25 10.19 10.24
N LYS A 73 14.75 9.74 11.39
CA LYS A 73 15.74 8.67 11.46
C LYS A 73 15.07 7.32 11.27
N THR A 74 15.60 6.51 10.36
CA THR A 74 14.99 5.25 9.97
C THR A 74 15.92 4.08 10.24
N TYR A 75 15.44 3.10 10.98
CA TYR A 75 16.12 1.85 11.27
C TYR A 75 15.38 0.73 10.53
N VAL A 76 16.08 0.00 9.68
CA VAL A 76 15.49 -1.10 8.91
C VAL A 76 15.97 -2.42 9.49
N VAL A 77 15.05 -3.24 9.96
CA VAL A 77 15.34 -4.52 10.62
C VAL A 77 14.45 -5.62 10.06
N ARG A 78 14.87 -6.86 10.20
CA ARG A 78 14.02 -8.02 9.92
C ARG A 78 13.05 -8.24 11.08
N ASP A 79 11.99 -8.96 10.83
CA ASP A 79 11.04 -9.42 11.84
C ASP A 79 11.73 -10.16 12.99
N THR A 80 12.72 -10.98 12.68
CA THR A 80 13.55 -11.74 13.66
C THR A 80 14.50 -10.87 14.49
N GLU A 81 14.73 -9.63 14.10
CA GLU A 81 15.64 -8.67 14.77
C GLU A 81 14.88 -7.61 15.58
N LEU A 82 13.56 -7.61 15.49
CA LEU A 82 12.71 -6.55 16.08
C LEU A 82 12.87 -6.46 17.62
N GLU A 83 12.87 -7.59 18.32
CA GLU A 83 12.97 -7.59 19.79
C GLU A 83 14.27 -6.95 20.29
N ASP A 84 15.38 -7.19 19.59
CA ASP A 84 16.67 -6.61 19.95
C ASP A 84 16.74 -5.14 19.56
N ALA A 85 16.21 -4.79 18.39
CA ALA A 85 16.11 -3.40 17.96
C ALA A 85 15.30 -2.53 18.95
N LEU A 86 14.19 -3.05 19.49
CA LEU A 86 13.39 -2.37 20.50
C LEU A 86 14.13 -2.13 21.83
N LYS A 87 15.11 -2.97 22.15
CA LYS A 87 15.96 -2.79 23.36
C LYS A 87 17.09 -1.77 23.13
N GLU A 88 17.65 -1.76 21.93
CA GLU A 88 18.83 -0.97 21.58
C GLU A 88 18.49 0.46 21.16
N ILE A 89 17.39 0.64 20.43
CA ILE A 89 16.97 1.96 19.91
C ILE A 89 16.11 2.66 20.96
N LYS A 90 16.54 3.84 21.35
CA LYS A 90 15.80 4.67 22.33
C LYS A 90 14.80 5.58 21.63
N ASN A 91 13.68 5.84 22.33
CA ASN A 91 12.69 6.82 21.89
C ASN A 91 12.15 6.50 20.47
N ILE A 92 11.68 5.28 20.27
CA ILE A 92 11.01 4.88 19.03
C ILE A 92 9.62 5.52 19.01
N ASP A 93 9.32 6.31 18.00
CA ASP A 93 8.04 7.02 17.84
C ASP A 93 7.03 6.19 17.04
N LEU A 94 7.51 5.38 16.08
CA LEU A 94 6.67 4.58 15.20
C LEU A 94 7.39 3.32 14.73
N VAL A 95 6.66 2.21 14.70
CA VAL A 95 7.05 0.97 14.01
C VAL A 95 6.16 0.78 12.80
N ILE A 96 6.76 0.48 11.65
CA ILE A 96 6.06 0.25 10.38
C ILE A 96 6.43 -1.14 9.88
N THR A 97 5.45 -1.97 9.53
CA THR A 97 5.69 -3.34 9.08
C THR A 97 4.85 -3.71 7.86
N ASP A 98 5.17 -4.81 7.22
CA ASP A 98 4.32 -5.40 6.20
C ASP A 98 3.04 -5.98 6.80
N SER A 99 1.93 -5.91 6.06
CA SER A 99 0.63 -6.42 6.51
C SER A 99 0.67 -7.91 6.85
N GLN A 100 1.52 -8.69 6.20
CA GLN A 100 1.68 -10.12 6.45
C GLN A 100 2.31 -10.41 7.81
N ALA A 101 3.26 -9.57 8.26
CA ALA A 101 3.93 -9.70 9.55
C ALA A 101 3.20 -8.98 10.68
N PHE A 102 2.19 -8.15 10.39
CA PHE A 102 1.56 -7.24 11.34
C PHE A 102 1.13 -7.94 12.64
N LYS A 103 0.49 -9.10 12.53
CA LYS A 103 -0.03 -9.84 13.68
C LYS A 103 1.08 -10.31 14.64
N GLU A 104 2.22 -10.71 14.12
CA GLU A 104 3.35 -11.15 14.94
C GLU A 104 4.09 -9.95 15.51
N VAL A 105 4.29 -8.90 14.71
CA VAL A 105 4.89 -7.65 15.16
C VAL A 105 4.07 -6.97 16.26
N ASP A 106 2.72 -6.97 16.18
CA ASP A 106 1.84 -6.42 17.23
C ASP A 106 1.98 -7.13 18.60
N LYS A 107 2.43 -8.38 18.62
CA LYS A 107 2.70 -9.10 19.88
C LYS A 107 4.01 -8.67 20.53
N ILE A 108 4.96 -8.19 19.75
CA ILE A 108 6.32 -7.84 20.16
C ILE A 108 6.42 -6.36 20.53
N VAL A 109 5.76 -5.49 19.75
CA VAL A 109 5.83 -4.03 19.96
C VAL A 109 5.07 -3.63 21.22
N PRO A 110 5.71 -2.91 22.16
CA PRO A 110 5.03 -2.35 23.33
C PRO A 110 3.86 -1.44 22.94
N LYS A 111 2.79 -1.46 23.74
CA LYS A 111 1.55 -0.69 23.45
C LYS A 111 1.75 0.83 23.49
N GLU A 112 2.81 1.30 24.09
CA GLU A 112 3.22 2.70 24.15
C GLU A 112 3.83 3.19 22.83
N ILE A 113 4.30 2.28 21.97
CA ILE A 113 4.88 2.60 20.67
C ILE A 113 3.80 2.45 19.60
N ASN A 114 3.65 3.47 18.78
CA ASN A 114 2.71 3.43 17.66
C ASN A 114 3.14 2.36 16.64
N LEU A 115 2.18 1.59 16.15
CA LEU A 115 2.39 0.56 15.14
C LEU A 115 1.44 0.78 13.97
N THR A 116 1.98 0.72 12.76
CA THR A 116 1.21 0.74 11.51
C THR A 116 1.81 -0.19 10.45
N SER A 117 1.20 -0.24 9.27
CA SER A 117 1.75 -0.99 8.14
C SER A 117 1.97 -0.09 6.93
N PHE A 118 2.88 -0.51 6.03
CA PHE A 118 3.11 0.18 4.77
C PHE A 118 1.80 0.37 4.00
N SER A 119 0.95 -0.65 3.91
CA SER A 119 -0.33 -0.58 3.20
C SER A 119 -1.31 0.44 3.79
N ILE A 120 -1.36 0.62 5.12
CA ILE A 120 -2.20 1.64 5.76
C ILE A 120 -1.68 3.05 5.43
N LEU A 121 -0.36 3.25 5.46
CA LEU A 121 0.25 4.54 5.11
C LEU A 121 -0.03 4.90 3.65
N PHE A 122 0.10 3.96 2.73
CA PHE A 122 -0.22 4.19 1.32
C PHE A 122 -1.71 4.38 1.07
N ALA A 123 -2.58 3.68 1.78
CA ALA A 123 -4.02 3.92 1.72
C ALA A 123 -4.35 5.37 2.15
N ARG A 124 -3.69 5.87 3.21
CA ARG A 124 -3.80 7.25 3.67
C ARG A 124 -3.27 8.26 2.65
N GLN A 125 -2.14 7.97 2.01
CA GLN A 125 -1.53 8.86 1.02
C GLN A 125 -2.39 8.98 -0.25
N LYS A 126 -2.90 7.86 -0.75
CA LYS A 126 -3.56 7.75 -2.05
C LYS A 126 -5.08 7.92 -1.99
N GLY A 127 -5.68 8.00 -0.81
CA GLY A 127 -7.11 8.12 -0.66
C GLY A 127 -7.52 8.57 0.75
N GLU A 128 -8.82 8.50 1.00
CA GLU A 128 -9.40 8.86 2.29
C GLU A 128 -9.44 7.62 3.22
N LEU A 129 -8.55 7.59 4.21
CA LEU A 129 -8.44 6.47 5.15
C LEU A 129 -9.75 6.21 5.91
N SER A 130 -10.52 7.26 6.21
CA SER A 130 -11.85 7.16 6.81
C SER A 130 -12.80 6.29 6.00
N ASP A 131 -12.82 6.46 4.69
CA ASP A 131 -13.70 5.70 3.79
C ASP A 131 -13.28 4.24 3.72
N PHE A 132 -11.97 3.98 3.70
CA PHE A 132 -11.45 2.61 3.77
C PHE A 132 -11.79 1.92 5.10
N LEU A 133 -11.74 2.64 6.23
CA LEU A 133 -12.13 2.13 7.54
C LEU A 133 -13.64 1.83 7.60
N GLU A 134 -14.48 2.72 7.06
CA GLU A 134 -15.91 2.47 6.94
C GLU A 134 -16.19 1.24 6.08
N GLY A 135 -15.53 1.15 4.91
CA GLY A 135 -15.63 -0.01 4.03
C GLY A 135 -15.20 -1.31 4.72
N ALA A 136 -14.09 -1.29 5.47
CA ALA A 136 -13.62 -2.44 6.22
C ALA A 136 -14.63 -2.89 7.30
N ASN A 137 -15.33 -1.96 7.95
CA ASN A 137 -16.39 -2.29 8.90
C ASN A 137 -17.59 -2.97 8.23
N LYS A 138 -17.86 -2.67 6.95
CA LYS A 138 -18.95 -3.30 6.17
C LYS A 138 -18.64 -4.76 5.81
N LEU A 139 -17.38 -5.21 5.88
CA LEU A 139 -17.02 -6.62 5.67
C LEU A 139 -17.82 -7.60 6.55
N LYS A 140 -18.22 -7.17 7.75
CA LYS A 140 -19.04 -7.96 8.69
C LYS A 140 -20.44 -8.28 8.14
N ASN A 141 -20.89 -7.51 7.15
CA ASN A 141 -22.22 -7.64 6.56
C ASN A 141 -22.23 -8.51 5.28
N LEU A 142 -21.08 -9.01 4.85
CA LEU A 142 -20.97 -9.86 3.68
C LEU A 142 -21.77 -11.16 3.87
N LYS A 143 -22.45 -11.55 2.81
CA LYS A 143 -23.27 -12.79 2.73
C LYS A 143 -22.88 -13.59 1.50
N PRO A 144 -23.12 -14.91 1.53
CA PRO A 144 -22.99 -15.73 0.32
C PRO A 144 -23.80 -15.15 -0.84
N GLY A 145 -23.20 -15.14 -2.02
CA GLY A 145 -23.82 -14.61 -3.25
C GLY A 145 -23.60 -13.11 -3.49
N ASN A 146 -23.05 -12.34 -2.52
CA ASN A 146 -22.73 -10.94 -2.77
C ASN A 146 -21.76 -10.78 -3.95
N LYS A 147 -21.91 -9.67 -4.68
CA LYS A 147 -21.08 -9.30 -5.82
C LYS A 147 -19.96 -8.38 -5.36
N ILE A 148 -18.73 -8.82 -5.53
CA ILE A 148 -17.54 -8.07 -5.13
C ILE A 148 -16.70 -7.73 -6.35
N LEU A 149 -16.36 -6.46 -6.51
CA LEU A 149 -15.38 -6.02 -7.49
C LEU A 149 -14.02 -5.91 -6.82
N ILE A 150 -13.01 -6.57 -7.40
CA ILE A 150 -11.60 -6.44 -6.98
C ILE A 150 -10.86 -5.67 -8.06
N CYS A 151 -10.37 -4.48 -7.71
CA CYS A 151 -9.59 -3.62 -8.58
C CYS A 151 -8.09 -3.84 -8.33
N GLU A 152 -7.35 -4.14 -9.38
CA GLU A 152 -5.91 -4.42 -9.34
C GLU A 152 -5.14 -3.40 -10.16
N SER A 153 -3.99 -2.96 -9.67
CA SER A 153 -3.08 -2.04 -10.39
C SER A 153 -1.77 -2.72 -10.80
N CYS A 154 -1.53 -3.93 -10.33
CA CYS A 154 -0.28 -4.64 -10.57
C CYS A 154 -0.24 -5.32 -11.95
N THR A 155 0.97 -5.37 -12.52
CA THR A 155 1.26 -6.00 -13.81
C THR A 155 2.08 -7.29 -13.67
N HIS A 156 2.26 -7.79 -12.44
CA HIS A 156 3.02 -9.01 -12.19
C HIS A 156 2.21 -10.28 -12.51
N ASN A 157 2.90 -11.38 -12.74
CA ASN A 157 2.26 -12.67 -12.97
C ASN A 157 1.58 -13.17 -11.69
N VAL A 158 0.35 -13.64 -11.82
CA VAL A 158 -0.41 -14.24 -10.71
C VAL A 158 0.28 -15.51 -10.22
N SER A 159 0.70 -15.53 -8.97
CA SER A 159 1.27 -16.69 -8.30
C SER A 159 0.25 -17.38 -7.40
N HIS A 160 0.60 -18.53 -6.82
CA HIS A 160 -0.22 -19.22 -5.82
C HIS A 160 -0.37 -18.44 -4.51
N GLU A 161 0.46 -17.42 -4.31
CA GLU A 161 0.50 -16.54 -3.14
C GLU A 161 -0.07 -15.15 -3.43
N ASP A 162 -0.65 -14.94 -4.62
CA ASP A 162 -1.19 -13.65 -5.04
C ASP A 162 -2.23 -13.12 -4.04
N ILE A 163 -2.06 -11.87 -3.64
CA ILE A 163 -2.92 -11.24 -2.63
C ILE A 163 -4.30 -10.97 -3.20
N GLY A 164 -4.39 -10.35 -4.37
CA GLY A 164 -5.66 -9.94 -4.99
C GLY A 164 -6.51 -11.12 -5.43
N ARG A 165 -5.88 -12.14 -6.04
CA ARG A 165 -6.60 -13.25 -6.67
C ARG A 165 -6.70 -14.52 -5.84
N VAL A 166 -5.92 -14.63 -4.77
CA VAL A 166 -5.92 -15.84 -3.91
C VAL A 166 -6.23 -15.52 -2.46
N LYS A 167 -5.44 -14.63 -1.83
CA LYS A 167 -5.56 -14.39 -0.37
C LYS A 167 -6.83 -13.63 -0.02
N ILE A 168 -7.13 -12.52 -0.73
CA ILE A 168 -8.34 -11.71 -0.49
C ILE A 168 -9.61 -12.53 -0.75
N PRO A 169 -9.81 -13.20 -1.89
CA PRO A 169 -10.98 -14.05 -2.13
C PRO A 169 -11.21 -15.09 -1.05
N ARG A 170 -10.17 -15.81 -0.65
CA ARG A 170 -10.25 -16.82 0.42
C ARG A 170 -10.71 -16.22 1.75
N MET A 171 -10.19 -15.05 2.09
CA MET A 171 -10.56 -14.35 3.32
C MET A 171 -12.01 -13.87 3.27
N LEU A 172 -12.45 -13.29 2.16
CA LEU A 172 -13.82 -12.81 1.97
C LEU A 172 -14.83 -13.94 2.01
N THR A 173 -14.56 -15.04 1.33
CA THR A 173 -15.41 -16.26 1.36
C THR A 173 -15.56 -16.78 2.79
N LYS A 174 -14.48 -16.76 3.57
CA LYS A 174 -14.54 -17.17 4.99
C LYS A 174 -15.38 -16.20 5.83
N ILE A 175 -15.28 -14.90 5.59
CA ILE A 175 -16.07 -13.88 6.31
C ILE A 175 -17.55 -14.00 5.94
N ALA A 176 -17.86 -14.16 4.66
CA ALA A 176 -19.23 -14.29 4.16
C ALA A 176 -19.91 -15.61 4.57
N GLY A 177 -19.13 -16.63 4.95
CA GLY A 177 -19.64 -17.97 5.27
C GLY A 177 -20.09 -18.76 4.06
N GLY A 178 -19.70 -18.40 2.83
CA GLY A 178 -20.03 -19.08 1.59
C GLY A 178 -19.47 -18.39 0.36
N GLU A 179 -19.78 -18.93 -0.83
CA GLU A 179 -19.27 -18.44 -2.09
C GLU A 179 -19.73 -17.01 -2.41
N LEU A 180 -18.86 -16.23 -3.04
CA LEU A 180 -19.07 -14.86 -3.49
C LEU A 180 -18.96 -14.78 -5.02
N ASN A 181 -19.64 -13.82 -5.62
CA ASN A 181 -19.49 -13.49 -7.04
C ASN A 181 -18.37 -12.47 -7.19
N LEU A 182 -17.17 -12.93 -7.55
CA LEU A 182 -15.99 -12.06 -7.68
C LEU A 182 -15.78 -11.64 -9.13
N GLU A 183 -15.61 -10.35 -9.34
CA GLU A 183 -15.24 -9.76 -10.62
C GLU A 183 -13.95 -8.98 -10.46
N TYR A 184 -13.07 -9.03 -11.47
CA TYR A 184 -11.75 -8.39 -11.41
C TYR A 184 -11.63 -7.34 -12.51
N LYS A 185 -11.07 -6.19 -12.17
CA LYS A 185 -10.67 -5.13 -13.10
C LYS A 185 -9.22 -4.76 -12.87
N VAL A 186 -8.48 -4.60 -13.96
CA VAL A 186 -7.04 -4.32 -13.95
C VAL A 186 -6.76 -2.99 -14.62
N GLY A 187 -5.94 -2.17 -13.99
CA GLY A 187 -5.50 -0.89 -14.55
C GLY A 187 -6.66 0.09 -14.78
N TYR A 188 -6.72 0.66 -15.98
CA TYR A 188 -7.72 1.68 -16.37
C TYR A 188 -9.03 1.10 -16.91
N ASP A 189 -9.18 -0.22 -16.98
CA ASP A 189 -10.42 -0.88 -17.42
C ASP A 189 -11.55 -0.78 -16.40
N PHE A 190 -11.51 0.26 -15.58
CA PHE A 190 -12.51 0.54 -14.56
C PHE A 190 -13.80 1.00 -15.25
N ASN A 191 -14.86 0.23 -15.07
CA ASN A 191 -16.18 0.60 -15.58
C ASN A 191 -16.87 1.51 -14.55
N GLU A 192 -17.45 2.62 -14.98
CA GLU A 192 -18.09 3.61 -14.09
C GLU A 192 -19.30 3.06 -13.31
N ASP A 193 -19.86 1.90 -13.73
CA ASP A 193 -21.02 1.28 -13.10
C ASP A 193 -20.60 0.40 -11.90
N VAL A 194 -20.21 1.07 -10.82
CA VAL A 194 -19.83 0.43 -9.54
C VAL A 194 -21.04 0.11 -8.65
N GLU A 195 -22.18 0.71 -8.91
CA GLU A 195 -23.40 0.57 -8.09
C GLU A 195 -23.97 -0.86 -8.12
N LYS A 196 -23.62 -1.66 -9.12
CA LYS A 196 -24.04 -3.06 -9.24
C LYS A 196 -23.32 -4.02 -8.29
N TYR A 197 -22.27 -3.56 -7.61
CA TYR A 197 -21.50 -4.36 -6.65
C TYR A 197 -21.90 -4.02 -5.22
N ASP A 198 -21.96 -5.04 -4.37
CA ASP A 198 -22.18 -4.89 -2.94
C ASP A 198 -20.95 -4.31 -2.23
N MET A 199 -19.77 -4.54 -2.81
CA MET A 199 -18.50 -4.02 -2.30
C MET A 199 -17.45 -3.91 -3.41
N VAL A 200 -16.63 -2.88 -3.32
CA VAL A 200 -15.43 -2.70 -4.15
C VAL A 200 -14.20 -2.81 -3.26
N ILE A 201 -13.24 -3.60 -3.69
CA ILE A 201 -11.95 -3.77 -2.99
C ILE A 201 -10.84 -3.35 -3.93
N HIS A 202 -10.04 -2.40 -3.50
CA HIS A 202 -8.83 -2.02 -4.18
C HIS A 202 -7.64 -2.82 -3.61
N CYS A 203 -7.08 -3.71 -4.42
CA CYS A 203 -5.85 -4.43 -4.08
C CYS A 203 -4.69 -3.45 -4.24
N GLY A 204 -4.16 -3.06 -3.11
CA GLY A 204 -3.28 -1.92 -2.94
C GLY A 204 -2.21 -1.62 -3.88
N ALA A 205 -1.67 -0.95 -4.47
CA ALA A 205 -0.70 -0.11 -5.05
C ALA A 205 0.75 -0.59 -4.82
N CYS A 206 1.00 -1.79 -5.26
CA CYS A 206 2.39 -2.23 -5.39
C CYS A 206 3.16 -1.36 -6.37
#